data_5df15884f6b1b9212047c8f8cf3df444
#
_entry.id   5df15884f6b1b9212047c8f8cf3df444
#
_cell.length_a   1.000
_cell.length_b   1.000
_cell.length_c   1.000
_cell.angle_alpha   90.00
_cell.angle_beta   90.00
_cell.angle_gamma   90.00
#
_symmetry.space_group_name_H-M   'P 1'
#
loop_
_entity.id
_entity.type
_entity.pdbx_description
1 polymer ?
#
loop_
_entity_poly.entity_id
_entity_poly.type
_entity_poly.pdbx_seq_one_letter_code
_entity_poly.pdbx_strand_id
1 'polypeptide(L)'
;VRNESNSQEKLEIITTFCDDEGNVYAEQSYLSAFAHTEYEMYQSISIPSPKRWSPDSPFLYHCSIEIRKEETVLDSWSTEYGIRTVSLDAIRGLCINGKEIKLRGTCIHHDHGILGASSYKDAEMRKCMLLKEAGFNSVRCAHNPASRAFLEACDKTGLLVMDELTDMWTVHKNCHDFAFSFLDDWEMMVERMVAKDYNHPCVIMYSIGNEIQEAGTKQGAWINRMLCNKFHELDNTRYTTNALNGLNCAGRRLGFIMRDVAEKFGMDSHGSGSGGGSNALNSFM
;
A
#
# COMPACT_ATOMS: atom_id res chain seq x y z
N VAL A 1 8.83 1.20 -22.47
CA VAL A 1 9.01 2.15 -23.58
C VAL A 1 7.90 1.94 -24.59
N ARG A 2 7.20 3.00 -24.94
CA ARG A 2 6.14 2.97 -25.97
C ARG A 2 6.53 3.87 -27.11
N ASN A 3 6.56 3.31 -28.33
CA ASN A 3 6.82 4.08 -29.52
C ASN A 3 5.48 4.48 -30.18
N GLU A 4 5.12 5.75 -30.09
CA GLU A 4 3.90 6.31 -30.69
C GLU A 4 4.12 6.89 -32.09
N SER A 5 5.37 6.86 -32.61
CA SER A 5 5.68 7.32 -33.96
C SER A 5 5.23 6.34 -35.03
N ASN A 6 5.21 6.80 -36.30
CA ASN A 6 4.84 5.99 -37.45
C ASN A 6 6.03 5.21 -38.05
N SER A 7 7.19 5.23 -37.40
CA SER A 7 8.42 4.59 -37.89
C SER A 7 9.06 3.72 -36.80
N GLN A 8 9.91 2.80 -37.24
CA GLN A 8 10.80 2.08 -36.35
C GLN A 8 11.88 3.03 -35.86
N GLU A 9 12.09 3.06 -34.55
CA GLU A 9 13.08 3.88 -33.91
C GLU A 9 14.19 3.04 -33.25
N LYS A 10 15.42 3.51 -33.35
CA LYS A 10 16.55 2.96 -32.58
C LYS A 10 16.78 3.85 -31.40
N LEU A 11 16.56 3.32 -30.23
CA LEU A 11 16.58 4.05 -28.97
C LEU A 11 17.68 3.51 -28.07
N GLU A 12 18.26 4.42 -27.29
CA GLU A 12 19.15 4.15 -26.19
C GLU A 12 18.41 4.46 -24.90
N ILE A 13 18.44 3.55 -23.94
CA ILE A 13 17.83 3.70 -22.62
C ILE A 13 18.95 3.69 -21.60
N ILE A 14 19.09 4.79 -20.87
CA ILE A 14 20.12 4.96 -19.82
C ILE A 14 19.42 5.09 -18.49
N THR A 15 19.69 4.15 -17.58
CA THR A 15 19.26 4.26 -16.19
C THR A 15 20.44 4.56 -15.30
N THR A 16 20.30 5.58 -14.44
CA THR A 16 21.37 6.09 -13.60
C THR A 16 20.92 6.16 -12.15
N PHE A 17 21.75 5.70 -11.22
CA PHE A 17 21.61 5.92 -9.79
C PHE A 17 22.75 6.81 -9.30
N CYS A 18 22.43 7.88 -8.59
CA CYS A 18 23.40 8.76 -7.97
C CYS A 18 23.22 8.77 -6.45
N ASP A 19 24.32 8.73 -5.71
CA ASP A 19 24.30 8.92 -4.27
C ASP A 19 24.61 10.40 -3.90
N ASP A 20 24.59 10.71 -2.59
CA ASP A 20 24.88 12.03 -2.04
C ASP A 20 26.36 12.45 -2.13
N GLU A 21 27.26 11.52 -2.41
CA GLU A 21 28.70 11.76 -2.62
C GLU A 21 29.01 12.02 -4.09
N GLY A 22 28.04 11.90 -4.99
CA GLY A 22 28.19 12.06 -6.44
C GLY A 22 28.69 10.82 -7.16
N ASN A 23 28.70 9.64 -6.50
CA ASN A 23 28.97 8.40 -7.18
C ASN A 23 27.81 8.04 -8.11
N VAL A 24 28.14 7.65 -9.34
CA VAL A 24 27.20 7.34 -10.40
C VAL A 24 27.29 5.88 -10.79
N TYR A 25 26.16 5.19 -10.80
CA TYR A 25 26.00 3.81 -11.24
C TYR A 25 25.00 3.81 -12.38
N ALA A 26 25.40 3.37 -13.56
CA ALA A 26 24.56 3.45 -14.74
C ALA A 26 24.55 2.13 -15.52
N GLU A 27 23.46 1.90 -16.23
CA GLU A 27 23.29 0.83 -17.21
C GLU A 27 22.69 1.42 -18.47
N GLN A 28 23.19 0.95 -19.61
CA GLN A 28 22.80 1.41 -20.93
C GLN A 28 22.31 0.21 -21.74
N SER A 29 21.18 0.36 -22.37
CA SER A 29 20.57 -0.66 -23.23
C SER A 29 20.07 -0.06 -24.52
N TYR A 30 20.01 -0.88 -25.58
CA TYR A 30 19.52 -0.45 -26.89
C TYR A 30 18.23 -1.18 -27.25
N LEU A 31 17.28 -0.46 -27.81
CA LEU A 31 16.00 -0.97 -28.25
C LEU A 31 15.71 -0.55 -29.70
N SER A 32 15.34 -1.51 -30.53
CA SER A 32 14.70 -1.23 -31.83
C SER A 32 13.20 -1.30 -31.67
N ALA A 33 12.56 -0.16 -31.43
CA ALA A 33 11.13 -0.07 -31.18
C ALA A 33 10.34 0.11 -32.47
N PHE A 34 9.50 -0.86 -32.83
CA PHE A 34 8.59 -0.73 -33.97
C PHE A 34 7.52 0.32 -33.73
N ALA A 35 6.96 0.88 -34.82
CA ALA A 35 5.88 1.85 -34.74
C ALA A 35 4.68 1.31 -33.93
N HIS A 36 4.10 2.15 -33.08
CA HIS A 36 2.91 1.87 -32.26
C HIS A 36 3.02 0.61 -31.39
N THR A 37 4.23 0.29 -30.92
CA THR A 37 4.48 -0.89 -30.08
C THR A 37 5.00 -0.48 -28.72
N GLU A 38 4.62 -1.23 -27.68
CA GLU A 38 5.09 -1.09 -26.31
C GLU A 38 6.09 -2.22 -25.98
N TYR A 39 7.13 -1.87 -25.22
CA TYR A 39 8.19 -2.78 -24.80
C TYR A 39 8.42 -2.67 -23.31
N GLU A 40 8.50 -3.81 -22.67
CA GLU A 40 9.02 -3.93 -21.31
C GLU A 40 10.51 -4.29 -21.39
N MET A 41 11.34 -3.59 -20.61
CA MET A 41 12.79 -3.77 -20.59
C MET A 41 13.30 -3.96 -19.19
N TYR A 42 14.29 -4.83 -19.03
CA TYR A 42 14.94 -5.12 -17.77
C TYR A 42 16.41 -4.73 -17.85
N GLN A 43 16.85 -3.92 -16.88
CA GLN A 43 18.26 -3.55 -16.69
C GLN A 43 18.73 -3.99 -15.30
N SER A 44 20.01 -4.33 -15.18
CA SER A 44 20.60 -4.77 -13.91
C SER A 44 21.77 -3.90 -13.56
N ILE A 45 21.62 -3.08 -12.52
CA ILE A 45 22.63 -2.16 -12.04
C ILE A 45 23.24 -2.68 -10.76
N SER A 46 24.56 -2.84 -10.74
CA SER A 46 25.28 -3.26 -9.54
C SER A 46 25.80 -2.05 -8.77
N ILE A 47 25.39 -1.93 -7.51
CA ILE A 47 25.89 -0.90 -6.59
C ILE A 47 26.68 -1.61 -5.50
N PRO A 48 28.01 -1.57 -5.53
CA PRO A 48 28.86 -2.19 -4.51
C PRO A 48 28.65 -1.54 -3.14
N SER A 49 28.41 -2.35 -2.10
CA SER A 49 28.20 -1.84 -0.72
C SER A 49 27.21 -0.69 -0.60
N PRO A 50 25.96 -0.87 -1.05
CA PRO A 50 25.00 0.23 -1.12
C PRO A 50 24.69 0.81 0.26
N LYS A 51 24.52 2.15 0.32
CA LYS A 51 23.91 2.83 1.46
C LYS A 51 22.45 2.39 1.57
N ARG A 52 22.12 1.62 2.61
CA ARG A 52 20.79 1.03 2.75
C ARG A 52 19.84 1.97 3.48
N TRP A 53 18.65 2.12 2.94
CA TRP A 53 17.55 2.81 3.60
C TRP A 53 17.11 2.06 4.86
N SER A 54 16.91 2.78 5.96
CA SER A 54 16.30 2.28 7.19
C SER A 54 15.59 3.42 7.93
N PRO A 55 14.72 3.13 8.93
CA PRO A 55 14.08 4.16 9.75
C PRO A 55 15.05 5.11 10.46
N ASP A 56 16.24 4.63 10.81
CA ASP A 56 17.27 5.41 11.50
C ASP A 56 18.22 6.12 10.52
N SER A 57 18.28 5.66 9.26
CA SER A 57 19.11 6.21 8.18
C SER A 57 18.36 6.11 6.85
N PRO A 58 17.41 7.02 6.57
CA PRO A 58 16.53 6.94 5.41
C PRO A 58 17.23 7.44 4.14
N PHE A 59 18.31 6.77 3.75
CA PHE A 59 19.11 7.13 2.59
C PHE A 59 18.38 6.81 1.28
N LEU A 60 18.33 7.79 0.38
CA LEU A 60 17.72 7.67 -0.94
C LEU A 60 18.73 7.99 -2.04
N TYR A 61 18.78 7.13 -3.05
CA TYR A 61 19.49 7.40 -4.30
C TYR A 61 18.59 8.22 -5.23
N HIS A 62 19.17 9.12 -5.98
CA HIS A 62 18.48 9.73 -7.11
C HIS A 62 18.57 8.77 -8.31
N CYS A 63 17.42 8.27 -8.76
CA CYS A 63 17.30 7.41 -9.93
C CYS A 63 16.74 8.21 -11.11
N SER A 64 17.42 8.17 -12.25
CA SER A 64 16.91 8.75 -13.49
C SER A 64 16.94 7.74 -14.64
N ILE A 65 15.99 7.87 -15.55
CA ILE A 65 15.91 7.11 -16.79
C ILE A 65 15.81 8.13 -17.93
N GLU A 66 16.66 7.97 -18.92
CA GLU A 66 16.61 8.77 -20.15
C GLU A 66 16.41 7.84 -21.34
N ILE A 67 15.55 8.25 -22.27
CA ILE A 67 15.38 7.63 -23.58
C ILE A 67 15.96 8.57 -24.61
N ARG A 68 16.97 8.10 -25.32
CA ARG A 68 17.69 8.89 -26.33
C ARG A 68 17.55 8.30 -27.72
N LYS A 69 17.58 9.18 -28.70
CA LYS A 69 17.82 8.84 -30.10
C LYS A 69 19.07 9.62 -30.54
N GLU A 70 20.16 8.90 -30.78
CA GLU A 70 21.47 9.51 -31.03
C GLU A 70 21.85 10.45 -29.86
N GLU A 71 22.16 11.71 -30.14
CA GLU A 71 22.51 12.71 -29.12
C GLU A 71 21.29 13.42 -28.47
N THR A 72 20.07 13.09 -28.91
CA THR A 72 18.86 13.80 -28.47
C THR A 72 18.13 13.02 -27.40
N VAL A 73 17.88 13.63 -26.24
CA VAL A 73 16.99 13.10 -25.22
C VAL A 73 15.54 13.27 -25.68
N LEU A 74 14.83 12.18 -25.85
CA LEU A 74 13.43 12.17 -26.28
C LEU A 74 12.48 12.22 -25.10
N ASP A 75 12.83 11.52 -24.00
CA ASP A 75 12.03 11.45 -22.78
C ASP A 75 12.93 11.19 -21.59
N SER A 76 12.49 11.64 -20.40
CA SER A 76 13.22 11.42 -19.17
C SER A 76 12.27 11.32 -17.98
N TRP A 77 12.64 10.48 -17.02
CA TRP A 77 11.93 10.34 -15.78
C TRP A 77 12.92 10.22 -14.62
N SER A 78 12.54 10.72 -13.43
CA SER A 78 13.38 10.59 -12.24
C SER A 78 12.56 10.37 -10.97
N THR A 79 13.17 9.69 -10.01
CA THR A 79 12.59 9.43 -8.69
C THR A 79 13.69 9.26 -7.65
N GLU A 80 13.31 9.36 -6.39
CA GLU A 80 14.11 8.92 -5.25
C GLU A 80 13.91 7.41 -5.03
N TYR A 81 14.97 6.68 -4.72
CA TYR A 81 14.92 5.22 -4.54
C TYR A 81 15.72 4.76 -3.33
N GLY A 82 15.11 4.00 -2.44
CA GLY A 82 15.76 3.46 -1.26
C GLY A 82 16.02 1.96 -1.35
N ILE A 83 17.27 1.55 -1.19
CA ILE A 83 17.67 0.15 -1.23
C ILE A 83 17.54 -0.46 0.15
N ARG A 84 16.69 -1.47 0.30
CA ARG A 84 16.50 -2.17 1.57
C ARG A 84 16.05 -3.60 1.37
N THR A 85 16.12 -4.42 2.42
CA THR A 85 15.46 -5.73 2.51
C THR A 85 14.45 -5.70 3.64
N VAL A 86 13.29 -6.34 3.41
CA VAL A 86 12.26 -6.58 4.45
C VAL A 86 12.11 -8.08 4.59
N SER A 87 12.11 -8.56 5.82
CA SER A 87 11.80 -9.97 6.10
C SER A 87 10.97 -10.08 7.37
N LEU A 88 10.12 -11.10 7.41
CA LEU A 88 9.32 -11.45 8.57
C LEU A 88 9.77 -12.82 9.07
N ASP A 89 10.26 -12.85 10.30
CA ASP A 89 10.79 -14.04 10.94
C ASP A 89 9.88 -14.44 12.11
N ALA A 90 9.59 -15.74 12.24
CA ALA A 90 8.68 -16.24 13.28
C ALA A 90 9.20 -16.00 14.72
N ILE A 91 10.53 -15.86 14.90
CA ILE A 91 11.15 -15.65 16.21
C ILE A 91 11.49 -14.18 16.43
N ARG A 92 12.11 -13.53 15.44
CA ARG A 92 12.60 -12.16 15.53
C ARG A 92 11.56 -11.12 15.10
N GLY A 93 10.46 -11.54 14.45
CA GLY A 93 9.45 -10.64 13.90
C GLY A 93 9.93 -9.90 12.64
N LEU A 94 9.54 -8.64 12.51
CA LEU A 94 9.91 -7.79 11.38
C LEU A 94 11.40 -7.41 11.44
N CYS A 95 12.08 -7.64 10.32
CA CYS A 95 13.48 -7.25 10.15
C CYS A 95 13.63 -6.35 8.91
N ILE A 96 14.35 -5.24 9.07
CA ILE A 96 14.81 -4.38 7.97
C ILE A 96 16.33 -4.51 7.87
N ASN A 97 16.83 -4.85 6.69
CA ASN A 97 18.25 -5.11 6.45
C ASN A 97 18.85 -6.15 7.41
N GLY A 98 18.05 -7.14 7.82
CA GLY A 98 18.45 -8.19 8.75
C GLY A 98 18.42 -7.78 10.24
N LYS A 99 18.12 -6.52 10.57
CA LYS A 99 17.98 -6.01 11.95
C LYS A 99 16.51 -6.05 12.37
N GLU A 100 16.25 -6.64 13.55
CA GLU A 100 14.92 -6.64 14.17
C GLU A 100 14.44 -5.21 14.46
N ILE A 101 13.18 -4.91 14.14
CA ILE A 101 12.54 -3.61 14.38
C ILE A 101 11.22 -3.82 15.11
N LYS A 102 11.06 -3.15 16.24
CA LYS A 102 9.77 -3.03 16.93
C LYS A 102 9.01 -1.84 16.38
N LEU A 103 7.79 -2.10 15.89
CA LEU A 103 6.92 -1.05 15.40
C LEU A 103 6.30 -0.27 16.57
N ARG A 104 6.56 1.02 16.61
CA ARG A 104 5.87 2.00 17.47
C ARG A 104 5.05 2.88 16.54
N GLY A 105 3.84 2.39 16.23
CA GLY A 105 3.00 2.95 15.18
C GLY A 105 1.73 3.62 15.69
N THR A 106 1.14 4.40 14.82
CA THR A 106 -0.20 4.96 14.96
C THR A 106 -0.98 4.82 13.66
N CYS A 107 -2.32 4.87 13.74
CA CYS A 107 -3.16 5.02 12.56
C CYS A 107 -3.19 6.50 12.16
N ILE A 108 -3.22 6.75 10.87
CA ILE A 108 -3.39 8.08 10.30
C ILE A 108 -4.52 8.07 9.28
N HIS A 109 -5.20 9.19 9.16
CA HIS A 109 -6.21 9.43 8.15
C HIS A 109 -5.75 10.54 7.19
N HIS A 110 -6.43 10.67 6.04
CA HIS A 110 -6.26 11.81 5.15
C HIS A 110 -6.91 13.05 5.77
N ASP A 111 -6.22 13.62 6.76
CA ASP A 111 -6.70 14.74 7.56
C ASP A 111 -5.54 15.69 7.89
N HIS A 112 -5.72 16.95 7.51
CA HIS A 112 -4.80 18.07 7.74
C HIS A 112 -5.50 19.28 8.37
N GLY A 113 -6.53 19.08 9.18
CA GLY A 113 -7.30 20.15 9.79
C GLY A 113 -8.01 20.98 8.72
N ILE A 114 -7.65 22.26 8.59
CA ILE A 114 -8.31 23.17 7.64
C ILE A 114 -8.09 22.79 6.16
N LEU A 115 -7.08 21.98 5.83
CA LEU A 115 -6.86 21.48 4.47
C LEU A 115 -7.75 20.27 4.14
N GLY A 116 -8.41 19.70 5.14
CA GLY A 116 -9.22 18.49 4.98
C GLY A 116 -8.41 17.32 4.48
N ALA A 117 -8.91 16.60 3.47
CA ALA A 117 -8.24 15.44 2.87
C ALA A 117 -7.23 15.80 1.76
N SER A 118 -7.00 17.10 1.50
CA SER A 118 -6.03 17.52 0.50
C SER A 118 -4.60 17.18 0.95
N SER A 119 -3.82 16.61 0.03
CA SER A 119 -2.45 16.19 0.29
C SER A 119 -1.47 17.09 -0.46
N TYR A 120 -0.61 17.78 0.28
CA TYR A 120 0.47 18.64 -0.23
C TYR A 120 1.80 18.21 0.37
N LYS A 121 2.87 18.25 -0.42
CA LYS A 121 4.22 17.77 -0.01
C LYS A 121 4.68 18.33 1.34
N ASP A 122 4.54 19.64 1.54
CA ASP A 122 4.99 20.29 2.78
C ASP A 122 4.11 19.93 3.99
N ALA A 123 2.80 19.77 3.79
CA ALA A 123 1.88 19.36 4.85
C ALA A 123 2.14 17.91 5.29
N GLU A 124 2.38 17.00 4.33
CA GLU A 124 2.71 15.62 4.63
C GLU A 124 4.11 15.51 5.28
N MET A 125 5.09 16.26 4.79
CA MET A 125 6.42 16.32 5.41
C MET A 125 6.32 16.78 6.87
N ARG A 126 5.58 17.86 7.14
CA ARG A 126 5.35 18.34 8.50
C ARG A 126 4.69 17.27 9.38
N LYS A 127 3.67 16.57 8.87
CA LYS A 127 3.01 15.46 9.59
C LYS A 127 4.00 14.37 9.96
N CYS A 128 4.82 13.92 9.00
CA CYS A 128 5.83 12.90 9.22
C CYS A 128 6.88 13.34 10.26
N MET A 129 7.35 14.58 10.19
CA MET A 129 8.31 15.13 11.16
C MET A 129 7.72 15.12 12.58
N LEU A 130 6.49 15.59 12.77
CA LEU A 130 5.80 15.58 14.07
C LEU A 130 5.64 14.16 14.63
N LEU A 131 5.32 13.18 13.78
CA LEU A 131 5.25 11.78 14.17
C LEU A 131 6.61 11.24 14.64
N LYS A 132 7.68 11.56 13.92
CA LYS A 132 9.04 11.18 14.33
C LYS A 132 9.46 11.84 15.65
N GLU A 133 9.19 13.12 15.83
CA GLU A 133 9.45 13.86 17.08
C GLU A 133 8.70 13.25 18.27
N ALA A 134 7.46 12.79 18.04
CA ALA A 134 6.67 12.08 19.05
C ALA A 134 7.16 10.63 19.32
N GLY A 135 8.20 10.16 18.64
CA GLY A 135 8.81 8.84 18.86
C GLY A 135 8.18 7.70 18.06
N PHE A 136 7.28 7.98 17.12
CA PHE A 136 6.76 6.98 16.20
C PHE A 136 7.80 6.61 15.13
N ASN A 137 7.85 5.33 14.75
CA ASN A 137 8.65 4.84 13.64
C ASN A 137 7.81 4.19 12.54
N SER A 138 6.50 4.11 12.74
CA SER A 138 5.60 3.48 11.78
C SER A 138 4.21 4.08 11.81
N VAL A 139 3.50 3.94 10.69
CA VAL A 139 2.11 4.35 10.54
C VAL A 139 1.32 3.30 9.77
N ARG A 140 0.03 3.22 10.06
CA ARG A 140 -0.96 2.53 9.24
C ARG A 140 -1.88 3.57 8.60
N CYS A 141 -2.00 3.52 7.28
CA CYS A 141 -2.90 4.39 6.54
C CYS A 141 -4.32 3.88 6.67
N ALA A 142 -5.14 4.58 7.43
CA ALA A 142 -6.51 4.18 7.74
C ALA A 142 -7.49 5.01 6.90
N HIS A 143 -8.36 4.45 6.13
CA HIS A 143 -8.57 3.04 5.75
C HIS A 143 -8.61 2.96 4.22
N ASN A 144 -7.64 3.55 3.56
CA ASN A 144 -7.50 3.69 2.11
C ASN A 144 -6.06 4.04 1.73
N PRO A 145 -5.67 3.86 0.46
CA PRO A 145 -4.29 4.06 0.03
C PRO A 145 -3.77 5.48 0.28
N ALA A 146 -2.56 5.55 0.82
CA ALA A 146 -1.85 6.80 1.07
C ALA A 146 -1.63 7.62 -0.21
N SER A 147 -1.51 8.92 -0.07
CA SER A 147 -1.08 9.79 -1.16
C SER A 147 0.40 9.57 -1.49
N ARG A 148 0.79 9.81 -2.74
CA ARG A 148 2.20 9.78 -3.15
C ARG A 148 3.05 10.77 -2.34
N ALA A 149 2.53 11.98 -2.09
CA ALA A 149 3.23 12.97 -1.29
C ALA A 149 3.51 12.51 0.15
N PHE A 150 2.58 11.75 0.74
CA PHE A 150 2.78 11.16 2.06
C PHE A 150 3.86 10.08 2.04
N LEU A 151 3.86 9.18 1.04
CA LEU A 151 4.88 8.14 0.90
C LEU A 151 6.27 8.74 0.67
N GLU A 152 6.40 9.77 -0.20
CA GLU A 152 7.63 10.51 -0.40
C GLU A 152 8.16 11.14 0.91
N ALA A 153 7.26 11.66 1.75
CA ALA A 153 7.62 12.20 3.06
C ALA A 153 8.07 11.10 4.04
N CYS A 154 7.41 9.93 4.03
CA CYS A 154 7.80 8.77 4.84
C CYS A 154 9.16 8.21 4.40
N ASP A 155 9.44 8.15 3.10
CA ASP A 155 10.73 7.73 2.57
C ASP A 155 11.86 8.61 3.09
N LYS A 156 11.66 9.93 3.11
CA LYS A 156 12.65 10.92 3.57
C LYS A 156 12.83 10.98 5.08
N THR A 157 11.77 10.70 5.83
CA THR A 157 11.81 10.76 7.30
C THR A 157 12.08 9.41 7.97
N GLY A 158 12.07 8.31 7.21
CA GLY A 158 12.27 6.97 7.76
C GLY A 158 11.08 6.45 8.55
N LEU A 159 9.84 6.85 8.22
CA LEU A 159 8.63 6.24 8.76
C LEU A 159 8.29 4.98 7.96
N LEU A 160 8.07 3.86 8.65
CA LEU A 160 7.58 2.63 8.05
C LEU A 160 6.07 2.74 7.81
N VAL A 161 5.60 2.27 6.68
CA VAL A 161 4.19 2.38 6.28
C VAL A 161 3.58 1.00 6.08
N MET A 162 2.45 0.77 6.74
CA MET A 162 1.46 -0.23 6.35
C MET A 162 0.39 0.51 5.55
N ASP A 163 0.42 0.38 4.25
CA ASP A 163 -0.61 1.00 3.40
C ASP A 163 -1.83 0.10 3.31
N GLU A 164 -3.03 0.69 3.32
CA GLU A 164 -4.29 -0.05 3.42
C GLU A 164 -5.15 0.17 2.17
N LEU A 165 -5.68 -0.93 1.62
CA LEU A 165 -6.41 -0.91 0.37
C LEU A 165 -7.80 -0.28 0.51
N THR A 166 -8.55 -0.67 1.52
CA THR A 166 -9.96 -0.28 1.68
C THR A 166 -10.48 -0.52 3.09
N ASP A 167 -11.52 0.22 3.46
CA ASP A 167 -12.21 0.05 4.74
C ASP A 167 -13.19 -1.14 4.75
N MET A 168 -13.75 -1.51 3.61
CA MET A 168 -14.75 -2.59 3.50
C MET A 168 -14.56 -3.39 2.20
N TRP A 169 -15.14 -4.60 2.17
CA TRP A 169 -15.23 -5.38 0.93
C TRP A 169 -16.67 -5.31 0.38
N THR A 170 -17.44 -6.41 0.55
CA THR A 170 -18.79 -6.54 -0.02
C THR A 170 -19.89 -6.21 0.96
N VAL A 171 -19.58 -6.14 2.26
CA VAL A 171 -20.55 -5.81 3.30
C VAL A 171 -20.44 -4.33 3.66
N HIS A 172 -21.55 -3.63 3.51
CA HIS A 172 -21.65 -2.20 3.81
C HIS A 172 -21.44 -1.91 5.30
N LYS A 173 -20.66 -0.86 5.59
CA LYS A 173 -20.56 -0.23 6.90
C LYS A 173 -21.47 1.01 6.97
N ASN A 174 -21.71 1.64 5.82
CA ASN A 174 -22.56 2.81 5.65
C ASN A 174 -23.43 2.66 4.39
N CYS A 175 -24.52 3.42 4.29
CA CYS A 175 -25.46 3.30 3.16
C CYS A 175 -24.90 3.68 1.79
N HIS A 176 -23.80 4.44 1.72
CA HIS A 176 -23.20 4.92 0.47
C HIS A 176 -21.68 4.72 0.46
N ASP A 177 -21.21 3.60 0.97
CA ASP A 177 -19.81 3.25 0.98
C ASP A 177 -19.37 2.48 -0.27
N PHE A 178 -18.06 2.19 -0.36
CA PHE A 178 -17.44 1.59 -1.53
C PHE A 178 -17.84 0.11 -1.76
N ALA A 179 -18.53 -0.55 -0.83
CA ALA A 179 -18.94 -1.95 -0.99
C ALA A 179 -19.79 -2.21 -2.25
N PHE A 180 -20.44 -1.18 -2.79
CA PHE A 180 -21.23 -1.29 -4.04
C PHE A 180 -20.41 -1.75 -5.23
N SER A 181 -19.21 -1.21 -5.40
CA SER A 181 -18.38 -1.43 -6.58
C SER A 181 -17.16 -2.28 -6.30
N PHE A 182 -16.96 -2.71 -5.05
CA PHE A 182 -15.74 -3.42 -4.66
C PHE A 182 -15.41 -4.62 -5.57
N LEU A 183 -16.40 -5.47 -5.90
CA LEU A 183 -16.17 -6.65 -6.75
C LEU A 183 -15.85 -6.30 -8.20
N ASP A 184 -16.26 -5.14 -8.67
CA ASP A 184 -15.97 -4.66 -10.03
C ASP A 184 -14.61 -3.97 -10.10
N ASP A 185 -14.19 -3.31 -9.01
CA ASP A 185 -13.03 -2.41 -9.00
C ASP A 185 -11.79 -2.97 -8.28
N TRP A 186 -11.92 -4.03 -7.48
CA TRP A 186 -10.86 -4.50 -6.57
C TRP A 186 -9.53 -4.77 -7.27
N GLU A 187 -9.55 -5.36 -8.48
CA GLU A 187 -8.33 -5.72 -9.21
C GLU A 187 -7.58 -4.46 -9.63
N MET A 188 -8.28 -3.51 -10.25
CA MET A 188 -7.72 -2.21 -10.63
C MET A 188 -7.19 -1.44 -9.40
N MET A 189 -7.87 -1.52 -8.25
CA MET A 189 -7.42 -0.87 -7.01
C MET A 189 -6.08 -1.44 -6.55
N VAL A 190 -5.94 -2.77 -6.51
CA VAL A 190 -4.68 -3.43 -6.13
C VAL A 190 -3.57 -3.05 -7.11
N GLU A 191 -3.82 -3.10 -8.42
CA GLU A 191 -2.85 -2.74 -9.45
C GLU A 191 -2.35 -1.30 -9.30
N ARG A 192 -3.27 -0.36 -9.12
CA ARG A 192 -2.92 1.07 -8.93
C ARG A 192 -2.19 1.32 -7.62
N MET A 193 -2.59 0.63 -6.54
CA MET A 193 -1.92 0.75 -5.25
C MET A 193 -0.48 0.23 -5.34
N VAL A 194 -0.27 -0.98 -5.86
CA VAL A 194 1.06 -1.55 -6.01
C VAL A 194 1.93 -0.71 -6.96
N ALA A 195 1.39 -0.28 -8.11
CA ALA A 195 2.12 0.58 -9.05
C ALA A 195 2.58 1.91 -8.41
N LYS A 196 1.77 2.46 -7.49
CA LYS A 196 2.14 3.65 -6.71
C LYS A 196 3.22 3.35 -5.68
N ASP A 197 3.10 2.23 -4.96
CA ASP A 197 3.86 1.93 -3.74
C ASP A 197 5.18 1.20 -3.98
N TYR A 198 5.31 0.51 -5.11
CA TYR A 198 6.37 -0.47 -5.39
C TYR A 198 7.78 0.08 -5.13
N ASN A 199 8.04 1.33 -5.54
CA ASN A 199 9.36 1.97 -5.41
C ASN A 199 9.55 2.74 -4.08
N HIS A 200 8.54 2.77 -3.19
CA HIS A 200 8.66 3.43 -1.90
C HIS A 200 9.26 2.49 -0.85
N PRO A 201 10.50 2.73 -0.36
CA PRO A 201 11.14 1.88 0.64
C PRO A 201 10.42 1.90 1.99
N CYS A 202 9.68 2.95 2.31
CA CYS A 202 8.90 3.07 3.53
C CYS A 202 7.76 2.06 3.62
N VAL A 203 7.14 1.67 2.49
CA VAL A 203 6.04 0.69 2.47
C VAL A 203 6.60 -0.70 2.74
N ILE A 204 6.19 -1.30 3.86
CA ILE A 204 6.69 -2.61 4.31
C ILE A 204 5.63 -3.71 4.25
N MET A 205 4.36 -3.33 4.17
CA MET A 205 3.23 -4.26 4.25
C MET A 205 1.98 -3.64 3.61
N TYR A 206 1.16 -4.47 3.00
CA TYR A 206 -0.15 -4.12 2.50
C TYR A 206 -1.24 -4.65 3.42
N SER A 207 -2.11 -3.77 3.94
CA SER A 207 -3.34 -4.15 4.62
C SER A 207 -4.47 -4.24 3.60
N ILE A 208 -5.10 -5.41 3.50
CA ILE A 208 -6.09 -5.68 2.46
C ILE A 208 -7.52 -5.29 2.86
N GLY A 209 -7.72 -4.83 4.09
CA GLY A 209 -9.01 -4.36 4.56
C GLY A 209 -9.04 -4.08 6.05
N ASN A 210 -9.99 -3.24 6.47
CA ASN A 210 -10.19 -2.84 7.85
C ASN A 210 -11.46 -3.44 8.43
N GLU A 211 -11.35 -4.11 9.57
CA GLU A 211 -12.50 -4.64 10.35
C GLU A 211 -13.57 -5.31 9.48
N ILE A 212 -13.12 -6.13 8.54
CA ILE A 212 -13.96 -6.76 7.53
C ILE A 212 -14.98 -7.68 8.20
N GLN A 213 -16.26 -7.38 8.01
CA GLN A 213 -17.35 -8.10 8.66
C GLN A 213 -17.48 -9.55 8.18
N GLU A 214 -17.21 -9.80 6.90
CA GLU A 214 -17.26 -11.13 6.29
C GLU A 214 -16.00 -11.98 6.51
N ALA A 215 -14.96 -11.47 7.17
CA ALA A 215 -13.68 -12.18 7.35
C ALA A 215 -13.83 -13.59 7.99
N GLY A 216 -14.82 -13.77 8.87
CA GLY A 216 -15.14 -15.08 9.48
C GLY A 216 -15.98 -16.03 8.61
N THR A 217 -16.29 -15.69 7.36
CA THR A 217 -17.14 -16.45 6.45
C THR A 217 -16.34 -17.13 5.34
N LYS A 218 -16.96 -18.11 4.63
CA LYS A 218 -16.34 -18.71 3.44
C LYS A 218 -16.11 -17.70 2.33
N GLN A 219 -17.04 -16.77 2.13
CA GLN A 219 -16.91 -15.68 1.16
C GLN A 219 -15.73 -14.77 1.51
N GLY A 220 -15.63 -14.34 2.78
CA GLY A 220 -14.50 -13.53 3.24
C GLY A 220 -13.16 -14.23 3.10
N ALA A 221 -13.09 -15.54 3.38
CA ALA A 221 -11.88 -16.32 3.16
C ALA A 221 -11.49 -16.40 1.68
N TRP A 222 -12.46 -16.46 0.77
CA TRP A 222 -12.23 -16.42 -0.68
C TRP A 222 -11.71 -15.04 -1.12
N ILE A 223 -12.36 -13.95 -0.72
CA ILE A 223 -11.94 -12.58 -1.04
C ILE A 223 -10.52 -12.32 -0.49
N ASN A 224 -10.25 -12.71 0.76
CA ASN A 224 -8.94 -12.58 1.37
C ASN A 224 -7.86 -13.25 0.51
N ARG A 225 -8.10 -14.49 0.08
CA ARG A 225 -7.16 -15.22 -0.79
C ARG A 225 -6.97 -14.53 -2.15
N MET A 226 -8.06 -14.08 -2.75
CA MET A 226 -8.07 -13.37 -4.03
C MET A 226 -7.20 -12.12 -3.97
N LEU A 227 -7.38 -11.27 -2.96
CA LEU A 227 -6.59 -10.06 -2.74
C LEU A 227 -5.12 -10.38 -2.45
N CYS A 228 -4.83 -11.30 -1.53
CA CYS A 228 -3.45 -11.69 -1.21
C CYS A 228 -2.71 -12.21 -2.44
N ASN A 229 -3.34 -13.05 -3.24
CA ASN A 229 -2.74 -13.59 -4.46
C ASN A 229 -2.41 -12.48 -5.46
N LYS A 230 -3.33 -11.54 -5.69
CA LYS A 230 -3.10 -10.42 -6.62
C LYS A 230 -1.98 -9.50 -6.12
N PHE A 231 -1.93 -9.19 -4.83
CA PHE A 231 -0.81 -8.42 -4.26
C PHE A 231 0.53 -9.14 -4.46
N HIS A 232 0.60 -10.45 -4.17
CA HIS A 232 1.84 -11.21 -4.31
C HIS A 232 2.24 -11.48 -5.76
N GLU A 233 1.28 -11.50 -6.70
CA GLU A 233 1.54 -11.55 -8.14
C GLU A 233 2.27 -10.28 -8.61
N LEU A 234 1.83 -9.11 -8.13
CA LEU A 234 2.36 -7.80 -8.52
C LEU A 234 3.59 -7.39 -7.71
N ASP A 235 3.66 -7.77 -6.43
CA ASP A 235 4.74 -7.45 -5.52
C ASP A 235 5.02 -8.60 -4.54
N ASN A 236 6.02 -9.40 -4.84
CA ASN A 236 6.47 -10.51 -4.00
C ASN A 236 7.47 -10.09 -2.90
N THR A 237 7.75 -8.80 -2.76
CA THR A 237 8.73 -8.26 -1.80
C THR A 237 8.10 -7.79 -0.49
N ARG A 238 6.77 -7.70 -0.42
CA ARG A 238 6.01 -7.23 0.74
C ARG A 238 4.98 -8.25 1.19
N TYR A 239 4.69 -8.21 2.47
CA TYR A 239 3.67 -9.08 3.07
C TYR A 239 2.30 -8.42 3.02
N THR A 240 1.26 -9.25 3.04
CA THR A 240 -0.13 -8.81 3.18
C THR A 240 -0.64 -9.11 4.58
N THR A 241 -1.52 -8.27 5.09
CA THR A 241 -2.23 -8.46 6.36
C THR A 241 -3.68 -8.02 6.25
N ASN A 242 -4.49 -8.37 7.22
CA ASN A 242 -5.86 -7.89 7.33
C ASN A 242 -6.09 -7.38 8.76
N ALA A 243 -6.62 -6.17 8.90
CA ALA A 243 -6.96 -5.60 10.20
C ALA A 243 -8.26 -6.20 10.73
N LEU A 244 -8.15 -7.38 11.35
CA LEU A 244 -9.29 -8.14 11.85
C LEU A 244 -9.79 -7.57 13.19
N ASN A 245 -11.12 -7.39 13.29
CA ASN A 245 -11.80 -7.20 14.56
C ASN A 245 -12.43 -8.52 14.99
N GLY A 246 -11.90 -9.13 16.06
CA GLY A 246 -12.35 -10.43 16.54
C GLY A 246 -13.82 -10.43 16.97
N LEU A 247 -14.34 -9.32 17.47
CA LEU A 247 -15.75 -9.17 17.85
C LEU A 247 -16.66 -9.17 16.61
N ASN A 248 -16.26 -8.47 15.54
CA ASN A 248 -16.99 -8.47 14.27
C ASN A 248 -17.02 -9.86 13.64
N CYS A 249 -15.89 -10.57 13.65
CA CYS A 249 -15.79 -11.93 13.14
C CYS A 249 -16.64 -12.93 13.97
N ALA A 250 -16.65 -12.78 15.29
CA ALA A 250 -17.43 -13.64 16.20
C ALA A 250 -18.92 -13.26 16.26
N GLY A 251 -19.22 -11.96 16.16
CA GLY A 251 -20.58 -11.43 16.31
C GLY A 251 -21.57 -11.98 15.31
N ARG A 252 -21.19 -12.15 14.05
CA ARG A 252 -22.03 -12.82 13.03
C ARG A 252 -22.30 -14.27 13.39
N ARG A 253 -21.30 -14.99 13.88
CA ARG A 253 -21.45 -16.39 14.29
C ARG A 253 -22.32 -16.51 15.55
N LEU A 254 -22.15 -15.61 16.50
CA LEU A 254 -23.01 -15.50 17.69
C LEU A 254 -24.43 -15.07 17.32
N GLY A 255 -24.62 -14.13 16.39
CA GLY A 255 -25.93 -13.71 15.90
C GLY A 255 -26.72 -14.85 15.24
N PHE A 256 -26.06 -15.71 14.45
CA PHE A 256 -26.68 -16.92 13.90
C PHE A 256 -27.05 -17.90 14.99
N ILE A 257 -26.18 -18.16 15.96
CA ILE A 257 -26.44 -19.07 17.08
C ILE A 257 -27.59 -18.53 17.96
N MET A 258 -27.58 -17.23 18.25
CA MET A 258 -28.64 -16.61 19.06
C MET A 258 -30.00 -16.59 18.34
N ARG A 259 -30.02 -16.42 17.00
CA ARG A 259 -31.24 -16.52 16.21
C ARG A 259 -31.78 -17.93 16.20
N ASP A 260 -30.92 -18.94 15.98
CA ASP A 260 -31.26 -20.38 16.05
C ASP A 260 -31.82 -20.78 17.43
N VAL A 261 -31.22 -20.22 18.50
CA VAL A 261 -31.68 -20.41 19.87
C VAL A 261 -33.02 -19.70 20.10
N ALA A 262 -33.19 -18.46 19.64
CA ALA A 262 -34.46 -17.73 19.77
C ALA A 262 -35.58 -18.40 19.02
N GLU A 263 -35.35 -18.89 17.80
CA GLU A 263 -36.33 -19.68 17.02
C GLU A 263 -36.69 -21.00 17.74
N LYS A 264 -35.70 -21.73 18.26
CA LYS A 264 -35.94 -22.98 18.99
C LYS A 264 -36.71 -22.80 20.30
N PHE A 265 -36.59 -21.66 20.96
CA PHE A 265 -37.26 -21.38 22.23
C PHE A 265 -38.45 -20.43 22.09
N GLY A 266 -38.87 -20.09 20.87
CA GLY A 266 -40.05 -19.25 20.61
C GLY A 266 -39.94 -17.84 21.18
N MET A 267 -38.69 -17.31 21.27
CA MET A 267 -38.45 -15.94 21.71
C MET A 267 -38.52 -15.02 20.52
N ASP A 268 -39.69 -14.46 20.24
CA ASP A 268 -39.86 -13.46 19.18
C ASP A 268 -39.02 -12.22 19.45
N SER A 269 -38.21 -11.84 18.47
CA SER A 269 -37.36 -10.64 18.49
C SER A 269 -38.11 -9.35 18.18
N HIS A 270 -39.38 -9.23 18.59
CA HIS A 270 -40.17 -8.01 18.48
C HIS A 270 -40.00 -7.12 19.73
N GLY A 271 -38.84 -6.48 19.83
CA GLY A 271 -38.62 -5.38 20.74
C GLY A 271 -38.56 -4.07 19.97
N SER A 272 -39.70 -3.42 19.72
CA SER A 272 -39.74 -2.02 19.33
C SER A 272 -39.38 -1.17 20.54
N GLY A 273 -38.12 -0.80 20.65
CA GLY A 273 -37.60 0.12 21.64
C GLY A 273 -36.88 1.27 20.95
N SER A 274 -37.54 2.44 20.86
CA SER A 274 -36.91 3.71 20.51
C SER A 274 -35.95 4.14 21.61
N GLY A 275 -34.66 3.99 21.40
CA GLY A 275 -33.64 4.49 22.33
C GLY A 275 -32.25 4.24 21.75
N GLY A 276 -31.44 5.29 21.67
CA GLY A 276 -30.14 5.37 20.99
C GLY A 276 -29.02 4.40 21.42
N GLY A 277 -29.33 3.14 21.72
CA GLY A 277 -28.38 2.08 21.98
C GLY A 277 -28.56 0.86 21.05
N SER A 278 -29.56 0.87 20.17
CA SER A 278 -29.89 -0.28 19.33
C SER A 278 -29.04 -0.41 18.06
N ASN A 279 -28.35 0.63 17.66
CA ASN A 279 -27.53 0.59 16.42
C ASN A 279 -26.31 -0.31 16.53
N ALA A 280 -25.76 -0.51 17.72
CA ALA A 280 -24.63 -1.42 17.90
C ALA A 280 -25.04 -2.90 17.71
N LEU A 281 -26.22 -3.31 18.21
CA LEU A 281 -26.70 -4.67 18.06
C LEU A 281 -27.26 -4.96 16.66
N ASN A 282 -27.89 -3.99 16.01
CA ASN A 282 -28.36 -4.14 14.63
C ASN A 282 -27.22 -4.10 13.60
N SER A 283 -26.04 -3.52 13.92
CA SER A 283 -24.84 -3.65 13.10
C SER A 283 -24.17 -5.02 13.24
N PHE A 284 -24.58 -5.84 14.21
CA PHE A 284 -24.12 -7.22 14.41
C PHE A 284 -25.05 -8.26 13.77
N MET A 285 -26.22 -7.88 13.29
CA MET A 285 -27.15 -8.72 12.54
C MET A 285 -27.19 -8.33 11.06
#